data_c987ee09a0462f023117cea2bd85601d
#
_entry.id   c987ee09a0462f023117cea2bd85601d
#
_cell.length_a   1.000
_cell.length_b   1.000
_cell.length_c   1.000
_cell.angle_alpha   90.00
_cell.angle_beta   90.00
_cell.angle_gamma   90.00
#
_symmetry.space_group_name_H-M   'P 1'
#
loop_
_entity.id
_entity.type
_entity.pdbx_description
1 polymer ?
#
loop_
_entity_poly.entity_id
_entity_poly.type
_entity_poly.pdbx_seq_one_letter_code
_entity_poly.pdbx_strand_id
1 'polypeptide(L)'
;MKRLLWITLVSGFIFGLCSCGDSHQERQRLSKLERARLDSIDRAALKVGVMPTLDCLPVYVAYEDSLFRQQGVDVHLRYYTAQMDCDTALMNGRVEGSITDLIRGARMVRKGTPLTYPIATDTYWQLITNKKARIADLKQLSDKMIAMTRYSATDYLADLAVDSGKPKYDVYRVQINDVNLRLQMLLNNEMDAMLLPEPQATRARMDKHVVLMDSRDKNLNLGAFAFREKALKQPGRKQQLQKFIQAYNIAVDSINSKGVKHYSKLISKYCHVDEKTIGNLPKIKYNHALEPRRRDLEAAARVAKH
;
A
#
# COMPACT_ATOMS: atom_id res chain seq x y z
N MET A 1 -94.05 36.91 2.89
CA MET A 1 -92.70 37.57 3.04
C MET A 1 -91.79 36.53 3.57
N LYS A 2 -91.00 35.99 2.72
CA LYS A 2 -89.52 35.77 2.65
C LYS A 2 -88.82 35.51 4.00
N ARG A 3 -88.32 34.32 4.11
CA ARG A 3 -86.88 34.10 4.53
C ARG A 3 -86.45 32.71 4.06
N LEU A 4 -85.56 32.65 3.09
CA LEU A 4 -84.78 31.54 2.66
C LEU A 4 -83.77 31.13 3.75
N LEU A 5 -83.76 29.85 4.15
CA LEU A 5 -82.62 29.28 4.87
C LEU A 5 -81.69 28.57 3.89
N TRP A 6 -80.49 29.04 3.85
CA TRP A 6 -79.39 28.38 3.16
C TRP A 6 -78.79 27.31 4.05
N ILE A 7 -78.89 26.05 3.64
CA ILE A 7 -78.15 24.96 4.22
C ILE A 7 -76.92 24.71 3.36
N THR A 8 -75.76 25.18 3.82
CA THR A 8 -74.48 24.88 3.23
C THR A 8 -74.01 23.51 3.67
N LEU A 9 -73.99 22.60 2.71
CA LEU A 9 -73.42 21.28 2.87
C LEU A 9 -71.88 21.42 2.78
N VAL A 10 -71.19 21.31 3.94
CA VAL A 10 -69.75 21.23 3.97
C VAL A 10 -69.36 19.75 3.77
N SER A 11 -69.09 19.40 2.52
CA SER A 11 -68.47 18.14 2.18
C SER A 11 -66.98 18.18 2.58
N GLY A 12 -66.68 17.57 3.71
CA GLY A 12 -65.30 17.40 4.20
C GLY A 12 -64.55 16.38 3.34
N PHE A 13 -63.70 16.87 2.45
CA PHE A 13 -62.74 16.07 1.68
C PHE A 13 -61.59 15.72 2.62
N ILE A 14 -61.67 14.57 3.27
CA ILE A 14 -60.53 14.01 4.05
C ILE A 14 -59.58 13.45 3.02
N PHE A 15 -58.60 14.23 2.59
CA PHE A 15 -57.40 13.75 1.95
C PHE A 15 -56.53 13.07 3.00
N GLY A 16 -56.67 11.75 3.09
CA GLY A 16 -55.72 10.92 3.83
C GLY A 16 -54.33 11.03 3.20
N LEU A 17 -53.52 11.90 3.74
CA LEU A 17 -52.08 11.86 3.47
C LEU A 17 -51.52 10.58 4.08
N CYS A 18 -51.52 9.50 3.29
CA CYS A 18 -50.61 8.37 3.55
C CYS A 18 -49.19 8.87 3.40
N SER A 19 -48.70 9.48 4.47
CA SER A 19 -47.26 9.69 4.64
C SER A 19 -46.61 8.31 4.83
N CYS A 20 -46.27 7.65 3.73
CA CYS A 20 -45.35 6.51 3.72
C CYS A 20 -43.93 7.01 4.05
N GLY A 21 -43.74 7.60 5.23
CA GLY A 21 -42.45 7.82 5.81
C GLY A 21 -42.13 6.59 6.66
N ASP A 22 -41.12 5.81 6.24
CA ASP A 22 -40.62 4.70 7.05
C ASP A 22 -40.42 5.17 8.48
N SER A 23 -40.97 4.42 9.43
CA SER A 23 -40.84 4.74 10.85
C SER A 23 -39.35 4.81 11.22
N HIS A 24 -39.00 5.58 12.23
CA HIS A 24 -37.61 5.65 12.71
C HIS A 24 -37.04 4.27 13.02
N GLN A 25 -37.86 3.35 13.53
CA GLN A 25 -37.50 1.95 13.78
C GLN A 25 -37.22 1.19 12.48
N GLU A 26 -38.00 1.42 11.43
CA GLU A 26 -37.82 0.77 10.13
C GLU A 26 -36.56 1.26 9.42
N ARG A 27 -36.27 2.56 9.46
CA ARG A 27 -34.98 3.13 9.01
C ARG A 27 -33.79 2.59 9.79
N GLN A 28 -33.90 2.40 11.09
CA GLN A 28 -32.86 1.75 11.88
C GLN A 28 -32.69 0.27 11.54
N ARG A 29 -33.80 -0.45 11.31
CA ARG A 29 -33.75 -1.85 10.89
C ARG A 29 -33.12 -2.01 9.52
N LEU A 30 -33.52 -1.20 8.53
CA LEU A 30 -32.93 -1.21 7.18
C LEU A 30 -31.44 -0.85 7.22
N SER A 31 -31.03 0.12 8.03
CA SER A 31 -29.61 0.47 8.21
C SER A 31 -28.79 -0.66 8.85
N LYS A 32 -29.38 -1.43 9.80
CA LYS A 32 -28.73 -2.61 10.39
C LYS A 32 -28.59 -3.75 9.38
N LEU A 33 -29.65 -4.01 8.58
CA LEU A 33 -29.61 -5.03 7.54
C LEU A 33 -28.60 -4.70 6.45
N GLU A 34 -28.54 -3.44 6.02
CA GLU A 34 -27.58 -3.00 5.01
C GLU A 34 -26.13 -3.08 5.54
N ARG A 35 -25.87 -2.70 6.80
CA ARG A 35 -24.56 -2.90 7.45
C ARG A 35 -24.20 -4.38 7.49
N ALA A 36 -25.10 -5.24 7.92
CA ALA A 36 -24.85 -6.69 7.98
C ALA A 36 -24.55 -7.28 6.58
N ARG A 37 -25.23 -6.77 5.54
CA ARG A 37 -24.98 -7.15 4.15
C ARG A 37 -23.59 -6.70 3.71
N LEU A 38 -23.24 -5.43 3.92
CA LEU A 38 -21.91 -4.90 3.59
C LEU A 38 -20.79 -5.63 4.34
N ASP A 39 -20.99 -5.93 5.63
CA ASP A 39 -20.05 -6.72 6.42
C ASP A 39 -19.91 -8.16 5.90
N SER A 40 -20.99 -8.75 5.39
CA SER A 40 -20.95 -10.07 4.77
C SER A 40 -20.16 -10.06 3.47
N ILE A 41 -20.37 -9.05 2.61
CA ILE A 41 -19.63 -8.86 1.37
C ILE A 41 -18.13 -8.65 1.69
N ASP A 42 -17.80 -7.77 2.64
CA ASP A 42 -16.42 -7.51 3.04
C ASP A 42 -15.74 -8.76 3.63
N ARG A 43 -16.47 -9.58 4.38
CA ARG A 43 -15.94 -10.86 4.88
C ARG A 43 -15.68 -11.88 3.79
N ALA A 44 -16.49 -11.90 2.73
CA ALA A 44 -16.32 -12.79 1.60
C ALA A 44 -15.16 -12.38 0.68
N ALA A 45 -14.92 -11.06 0.53
CA ALA A 45 -13.86 -10.52 -0.31
C ALA A 45 -12.45 -10.89 0.18
N LEU A 46 -11.51 -10.94 -0.73
CA LEU A 46 -10.08 -11.05 -0.43
C LEU A 46 -9.54 -9.64 -0.11
N LYS A 47 -9.20 -9.39 1.15
CA LYS A 47 -8.67 -8.08 1.58
C LYS A 47 -7.16 -8.04 1.47
N VAL A 48 -6.64 -7.03 0.76
CA VAL A 48 -5.21 -6.87 0.50
C VAL A 48 -4.75 -5.46 0.88
N GLY A 49 -3.75 -5.39 1.76
CA GLY A 49 -3.08 -4.15 2.15
C GLY A 49 -2.13 -3.66 1.07
N VAL A 50 -2.20 -2.36 0.75
CA VAL A 50 -1.37 -1.72 -0.28
C VAL A 50 -0.82 -0.39 0.22
N MET A 51 0.30 0.06 -0.38
CA MET A 51 1.01 1.30 -0.03
C MET A 51 1.16 2.23 -1.23
N PRO A 52 1.41 3.54 -1.04
CA PRO A 52 1.56 4.53 -2.10
C PRO A 52 2.93 4.40 -2.80
N THR A 53 3.26 3.22 -3.30
CA THR A 53 4.53 2.86 -3.93
C THR A 53 4.30 2.13 -5.25
N LEU A 54 5.26 2.23 -6.18
CA LEU A 54 5.09 1.68 -7.54
C LEU A 54 5.08 0.16 -7.59
N ASP A 55 5.59 -0.53 -6.61
CA ASP A 55 5.48 -1.99 -6.51
C ASP A 55 4.03 -2.48 -6.28
N CYS A 56 3.14 -1.59 -5.84
CA CYS A 56 1.71 -1.84 -5.79
C CYS A 56 0.97 -1.52 -7.12
N LEU A 57 1.65 -0.92 -8.11
CA LEU A 57 0.98 -0.50 -9.36
C LEU A 57 0.23 -1.64 -10.09
N PRO A 58 0.77 -2.87 -10.21
CA PRO A 58 0.02 -3.95 -10.84
C PRO A 58 -1.31 -4.27 -10.11
N VAL A 59 -1.32 -4.17 -8.79
CA VAL A 59 -2.54 -4.37 -7.98
C VAL A 59 -3.53 -3.23 -8.21
N TYR A 60 -3.07 -1.99 -8.31
CA TYR A 60 -3.94 -0.84 -8.62
C TYR A 60 -4.55 -0.95 -10.00
N VAL A 61 -3.75 -1.32 -11.00
CA VAL A 61 -4.25 -1.54 -12.37
C VAL A 61 -5.26 -2.68 -12.39
N ALA A 62 -4.97 -3.82 -11.75
CA ALA A 62 -5.90 -4.94 -11.68
C ALA A 62 -7.23 -4.56 -11.00
N TYR A 63 -7.19 -3.68 -10.02
CA TYR A 63 -8.39 -3.20 -9.32
C TYR A 63 -9.21 -2.23 -10.18
N GLU A 64 -8.59 -1.18 -10.73
CA GLU A 64 -9.27 -0.13 -11.50
C GLU A 64 -9.80 -0.64 -12.85
N ASP A 65 -9.03 -1.51 -13.53
CA ASP A 65 -9.45 -2.13 -14.79
C ASP A 65 -10.38 -3.34 -14.57
N SER A 66 -10.84 -3.55 -13.32
CA SER A 66 -11.76 -4.64 -12.94
C SER A 66 -11.23 -6.04 -13.28
N LEU A 67 -9.91 -6.23 -13.41
CA LEU A 67 -9.32 -7.53 -13.75
C LEU A 67 -9.58 -8.58 -12.67
N PHE A 68 -9.60 -8.21 -11.39
CA PHE A 68 -9.97 -9.11 -10.31
C PHE A 68 -11.38 -9.68 -10.51
N ARG A 69 -12.33 -8.80 -10.83
CA ARG A 69 -13.73 -9.20 -11.07
C ARG A 69 -13.86 -10.06 -12.32
N GLN A 70 -13.10 -9.74 -13.38
CA GLN A 70 -13.05 -10.56 -14.61
C GLN A 70 -12.51 -11.97 -14.34
N GLN A 71 -11.57 -12.11 -13.39
CA GLN A 71 -11.09 -13.43 -12.93
C GLN A 71 -12.05 -14.08 -11.91
N GLY A 72 -13.16 -13.45 -11.55
CA GLY A 72 -14.16 -13.98 -10.61
C GLY A 72 -13.64 -13.99 -9.16
N VAL A 73 -12.89 -12.99 -8.75
CA VAL A 73 -12.51 -12.74 -7.37
C VAL A 73 -12.89 -11.31 -6.98
N ASP A 74 -13.55 -11.16 -5.83
CA ASP A 74 -13.79 -9.86 -5.24
C ASP A 74 -12.62 -9.51 -4.33
N VAL A 75 -11.97 -8.37 -4.62
CA VAL A 75 -10.78 -7.90 -3.89
C VAL A 75 -11.09 -6.53 -3.29
N HIS A 76 -10.90 -6.41 -1.98
CA HIS A 76 -11.00 -5.14 -1.28
C HIS A 76 -9.59 -4.64 -0.90
N LEU A 77 -9.17 -3.55 -1.50
CA LEU A 77 -7.89 -2.94 -1.16
C LEU A 77 -8.01 -2.13 0.14
N ARG A 78 -7.03 -2.29 1.02
CA ARG A 78 -6.86 -1.51 2.25
C ARG A 78 -5.60 -0.66 2.11
N TYR A 79 -5.79 0.65 2.11
CA TYR A 79 -4.72 1.62 1.88
C TYR A 79 -4.04 2.01 3.17
N TYR A 80 -2.72 1.92 3.18
CA TYR A 80 -1.86 2.31 4.28
C TYR A 80 -0.72 3.17 3.76
N THR A 81 -0.32 4.19 4.49
CA THR A 81 0.84 5.04 4.15
C THR A 81 2.10 4.60 4.87
N ALA A 82 1.93 3.81 5.93
CA ALA A 82 3.01 3.32 6.76
C ALA A 82 3.12 1.78 6.71
N GLN A 83 4.35 1.29 6.52
CA GLN A 83 4.62 -0.16 6.47
C GLN A 83 4.14 -0.89 7.73
N MET A 84 4.29 -0.27 8.90
CA MET A 84 3.87 -0.87 10.17
C MET A 84 2.36 -1.10 10.25
N ASP A 85 1.56 -0.26 9.60
CA ASP A 85 0.10 -0.42 9.58
C ASP A 85 -0.31 -1.59 8.69
N CYS A 86 0.37 -1.76 7.53
CA CYS A 86 0.25 -2.96 6.69
C CYS A 86 0.50 -4.23 7.49
N ASP A 87 1.63 -4.28 8.19
CA ASP A 87 2.04 -5.48 8.96
C ASP A 87 1.08 -5.74 10.12
N THR A 88 0.66 -4.70 10.83
CA THR A 88 -0.31 -4.80 11.93
C THR A 88 -1.66 -5.32 11.41
N ALA A 89 -2.11 -4.83 10.26
CA ALA A 89 -3.36 -5.31 9.64
C ALA A 89 -3.25 -6.76 9.22
N LEU A 90 -2.09 -7.17 8.67
CA LEU A 90 -1.83 -8.54 8.27
C LEU A 90 -1.77 -9.48 9.50
N MET A 91 -1.01 -9.14 10.53
CA MET A 91 -0.90 -9.93 11.77
C MET A 91 -2.24 -10.12 12.47
N ASN A 92 -3.03 -9.05 12.58
CA ASN A 92 -4.34 -9.04 13.26
C ASN A 92 -5.48 -9.62 12.40
N GLY A 93 -5.22 -9.96 11.14
CA GLY A 93 -6.20 -10.54 10.25
C GLY A 93 -7.26 -9.58 9.72
N ARG A 94 -6.97 -8.29 9.74
CA ARG A 94 -7.80 -7.29 9.05
C ARG A 94 -7.70 -7.41 7.54
N VAL A 95 -6.58 -7.96 7.05
CA VAL A 95 -6.34 -8.33 5.65
C VAL A 95 -5.84 -9.77 5.56
N GLU A 96 -6.10 -10.44 4.45
CA GLU A 96 -5.59 -11.79 4.16
C GLU A 96 -4.17 -11.73 3.62
N GLY A 97 -3.87 -10.70 2.82
CA GLY A 97 -2.55 -10.41 2.26
C GLY A 97 -2.17 -8.95 2.38
N SER A 98 -0.90 -8.62 2.24
CA SER A 98 -0.41 -7.24 2.23
C SER A 98 0.93 -7.11 1.55
N ILE A 99 1.19 -5.93 1.00
CA ILE A 99 2.55 -5.53 0.64
C ILE A 99 3.41 -5.49 1.92
N THR A 100 4.62 -6.01 1.85
CA THR A 100 5.61 -5.99 2.92
C THR A 100 7.01 -6.17 2.35
N ASP A 101 8.01 -6.21 3.21
CA ASP A 101 9.35 -6.69 2.85
C ASP A 101 9.69 -8.01 3.57
N LEU A 102 10.63 -8.76 3.02
CA LEU A 102 10.98 -10.09 3.50
C LEU A 102 11.53 -10.09 4.94
N ILE A 103 12.20 -8.99 5.37
CA ILE A 103 12.75 -8.88 6.73
C ILE A 103 11.62 -8.74 7.74
N ARG A 104 10.67 -7.86 7.46
CA ARG A 104 9.46 -7.69 8.28
C ARG A 104 8.62 -8.95 8.27
N GLY A 105 8.49 -9.57 7.09
CA GLY A 105 7.80 -10.85 6.94
C GLY A 105 8.43 -11.96 7.79
N ALA A 106 9.75 -12.10 7.76
CA ALA A 106 10.47 -13.06 8.60
C ALA A 106 10.27 -12.78 10.10
N ARG A 107 10.21 -11.51 10.52
CA ARG A 107 9.90 -11.14 11.90
C ARG A 107 8.45 -11.48 12.29
N MET A 108 7.48 -11.28 11.40
CA MET A 108 6.08 -11.68 11.64
C MET A 108 5.96 -13.19 11.79
N VAL A 109 6.66 -13.97 10.96
CA VAL A 109 6.71 -15.44 11.09
C VAL A 109 7.29 -15.85 12.45
N ARG A 110 8.39 -15.24 12.89
CA ARG A 110 8.98 -15.50 14.22
C ARG A 110 8.04 -15.14 15.38
N LYS A 111 7.17 -14.15 15.19
CA LYS A 111 6.14 -13.76 16.16
C LYS A 111 4.86 -14.62 16.09
N GLY A 112 4.90 -15.72 15.35
CA GLY A 112 3.80 -16.68 15.27
C GLY A 112 2.74 -16.36 14.20
N THR A 113 3.07 -15.56 13.18
CA THR A 113 2.21 -15.31 12.01
C THR A 113 2.82 -15.96 10.76
N PRO A 114 2.54 -17.25 10.47
CA PRO A 114 3.04 -17.91 9.26
C PRO A 114 2.55 -17.23 7.98
N LEU A 115 3.48 -17.01 7.05
CA LEU A 115 3.26 -16.30 5.80
C LEU A 115 3.74 -17.10 4.60
N THR A 116 3.05 -16.97 3.48
CA THR A 116 3.51 -17.34 2.15
C THR A 116 3.71 -16.07 1.31
N TYR A 117 4.65 -16.12 0.35
CA TYR A 117 5.05 -14.98 -0.48
C TYR A 117 4.87 -15.33 -1.96
N PRO A 118 3.64 -15.32 -2.49
CA PRO A 118 3.38 -15.70 -3.89
C PRO A 118 3.91 -14.69 -4.91
N ILE A 119 4.27 -13.48 -4.48
CA ILE A 119 4.74 -12.41 -5.37
C ILE A 119 5.94 -11.72 -4.71
N ALA A 120 7.13 -11.89 -5.30
CA ALA A 120 8.23 -10.96 -5.10
C ALA A 120 7.95 -9.70 -5.93
N THR A 121 8.03 -8.51 -5.35
CA THR A 121 7.79 -7.27 -6.08
C THR A 121 9.07 -6.72 -6.69
N ASP A 122 8.94 -5.89 -7.71
CA ASP A 122 10.07 -5.24 -8.39
C ASP A 122 10.51 -3.94 -7.70
N THR A 123 10.22 -3.81 -6.40
CA THR A 123 10.61 -2.64 -5.63
C THR A 123 12.10 -2.61 -5.38
N TYR A 124 12.62 -1.39 -5.35
CA TYR A 124 13.96 -1.08 -4.88
C TYR A 124 13.93 0.19 -4.03
N TRP A 125 14.94 0.37 -3.22
CA TRP A 125 15.09 1.55 -2.38
C TRP A 125 16.41 2.23 -2.68
N GLN A 126 16.38 3.56 -2.64
CA GLN A 126 17.56 4.38 -2.76
C GLN A 126 17.82 5.11 -1.44
N LEU A 127 19.07 5.07 -0.96
CA LEU A 127 19.54 5.96 0.09
C LEU A 127 19.83 7.31 -0.56
N ILE A 128 19.02 8.29 -0.23
CA ILE A 128 19.08 9.64 -0.83
C ILE A 128 19.40 10.64 0.26
N THR A 129 20.40 11.49 0.00
CA THR A 129 20.83 12.53 0.93
C THR A 129 20.28 13.89 0.57
N ASN A 130 20.09 14.70 1.59
CA ASN A 130 19.68 16.08 1.42
C ASN A 130 20.77 16.87 0.69
N LYS A 131 20.40 17.55 -0.39
CA LYS A 131 21.32 18.38 -1.19
C LYS A 131 22.04 19.45 -0.37
N LYS A 132 21.38 20.00 0.67
CA LYS A 132 22.00 21.00 1.57
C LYS A 132 23.02 20.40 2.53
N ALA A 133 22.90 19.12 2.86
CA ALA A 133 23.86 18.44 3.71
C ALA A 133 25.20 18.17 3.00
N ARG A 134 25.24 18.31 1.67
CA ARG A 134 26.46 18.14 0.83
C ARG A 134 27.15 16.80 1.04
N ILE A 135 26.36 15.75 1.29
CA ILE A 135 26.85 14.38 1.48
C ILE A 135 26.89 13.71 0.11
N ALA A 136 28.09 13.39 -0.38
CA ALA A 136 28.31 12.73 -1.67
C ALA A 136 28.96 11.34 -1.56
N ASP A 137 29.32 10.91 -0.35
CA ASP A 137 30.01 9.65 -0.05
C ASP A 137 29.44 9.05 1.24
N LEU A 138 29.40 7.74 1.35
CA LEU A 138 28.88 7.01 2.52
C LEU A 138 29.68 7.32 3.80
N LYS A 139 30.97 7.63 3.72
CA LYS A 139 31.81 8.05 4.88
C LYS A 139 31.30 9.34 5.52
N GLN A 140 30.70 10.22 4.73
CA GLN A 140 30.18 11.50 5.18
C GLN A 140 28.85 11.38 5.93
N LEU A 141 28.30 10.15 6.07
CA LEU A 141 27.16 9.88 6.95
C LEU A 141 27.53 9.95 8.44
N SER A 142 28.79 10.15 8.77
CA SER A 142 29.29 10.36 10.13
C SER A 142 28.52 11.48 10.82
N ASP A 143 27.95 11.19 12.00
CA ASP A 143 27.14 12.13 12.78
C ASP A 143 25.90 12.66 12.04
N LYS A 144 25.28 11.82 11.21
CA LYS A 144 24.10 12.15 10.40
C LYS A 144 22.90 11.29 10.73
N MET A 145 21.71 11.81 10.42
CA MET A 145 20.43 11.10 10.59
C MET A 145 20.00 10.43 9.31
N ILE A 146 19.65 9.13 9.40
CA ILE A 146 19.04 8.36 8.31
C ILE A 146 17.62 7.99 8.69
N ALA A 147 16.62 8.48 7.94
CA ALA A 147 15.24 8.08 8.11
C ALA A 147 14.95 6.74 7.40
N MET A 148 14.33 5.84 8.12
CA MET A 148 13.97 4.49 7.65
C MET A 148 12.78 3.94 8.45
N THR A 149 12.33 2.73 8.16
CA THR A 149 11.42 1.95 9.02
C THR A 149 12.24 0.91 9.78
N ARG A 150 12.18 0.91 11.10
CA ARG A 150 12.94 -0.05 11.92
C ARG A 150 12.55 -1.49 11.59
N TYR A 151 13.57 -2.35 11.63
CA TYR A 151 13.44 -3.79 11.41
C TYR A 151 12.84 -4.15 10.03
N SER A 152 13.15 -3.37 9.02
CA SER A 152 12.68 -3.54 7.64
C SER A 152 13.83 -3.63 6.66
N ALA A 153 13.51 -3.83 5.38
CA ALA A 153 14.49 -3.71 4.29
C ALA A 153 15.23 -2.37 4.33
N THR A 154 14.55 -1.26 4.69
CA THR A 154 15.18 0.05 4.74
C THR A 154 16.13 0.21 5.92
N ASP A 155 15.89 -0.44 7.06
CA ASP A 155 16.83 -0.49 8.18
C ASP A 155 18.09 -1.27 7.81
N TYR A 156 17.89 -2.46 7.23
CA TYR A 156 19.01 -3.30 6.77
C TYR A 156 19.87 -2.61 5.69
N LEU A 157 19.22 -1.92 4.75
CA LEU A 157 19.97 -1.14 3.74
C LEU A 157 20.75 0.01 4.36
N ALA A 158 20.24 0.63 5.44
CA ALA A 158 20.99 1.63 6.18
C ALA A 158 22.19 1.00 6.92
N ASP A 159 22.05 -0.24 7.46
CA ASP A 159 23.20 -0.98 8.02
C ASP A 159 24.27 -1.23 6.95
N LEU A 160 23.88 -1.72 5.77
CA LEU A 160 24.81 -1.96 4.66
C LEU A 160 25.50 -0.66 4.20
N ALA A 161 24.83 0.48 4.25
CA ALA A 161 25.41 1.76 3.91
C ALA A 161 26.50 2.18 4.94
N VAL A 162 26.19 2.00 6.23
CA VAL A 162 27.14 2.30 7.33
C VAL A 162 28.33 1.35 7.29
N ASP A 163 28.11 0.05 7.13
CA ASP A 163 29.17 -0.95 7.02
C ASP A 163 30.08 -0.71 5.82
N SER A 164 29.51 -0.27 4.70
CA SER A 164 30.30 0.06 3.49
C SER A 164 31.05 1.38 3.61
N GLY A 165 30.43 2.39 4.22
CA GLY A 165 31.01 3.74 4.36
C GLY A 165 32.01 3.85 5.49
N LYS A 166 31.87 3.04 6.55
CA LYS A 166 32.68 3.10 7.77
C LYS A 166 32.84 4.52 8.30
N PRO A 167 31.73 5.24 8.58
CA PRO A 167 31.77 6.59 9.09
C PRO A 167 32.53 6.64 10.41
N LYS A 168 33.21 7.75 10.67
CA LYS A 168 34.06 7.93 11.87
C LYS A 168 33.24 7.97 13.17
N TYR A 169 32.03 8.56 13.11
CA TYR A 169 31.13 8.70 14.24
C TYR A 169 29.81 7.99 13.95
N ASP A 170 28.97 7.84 14.99
CA ASP A 170 27.70 7.17 14.90
C ASP A 170 26.76 7.78 13.85
N VAL A 171 25.95 6.93 13.24
CA VAL A 171 24.89 7.31 12.32
C VAL A 171 23.55 7.07 13.00
N TYR A 172 22.76 8.12 13.17
CA TYR A 172 21.51 8.05 13.91
C TYR A 172 20.37 7.52 13.04
N ARG A 173 19.71 6.46 13.50
CA ARG A 173 18.56 5.83 12.82
C ARG A 173 17.28 6.45 13.32
N VAL A 174 16.57 7.17 12.45
CA VAL A 174 15.30 7.83 12.75
C VAL A 174 14.15 7.06 12.15
N GLN A 175 13.27 6.55 12.99
CA GLN A 175 12.11 5.79 12.51
C GLN A 175 11.01 6.73 12.01
N ILE A 176 10.76 6.71 10.70
CA ILE A 176 9.66 7.40 10.04
C ILE A 176 8.99 6.41 9.10
N ASN A 177 7.82 5.91 9.48
CA ASN A 177 7.18 4.79 8.81
C ASN A 177 6.41 5.19 7.54
N ASP A 178 5.85 6.40 7.51
CA ASP A 178 5.13 6.93 6.36
C ASP A 178 6.13 7.37 5.29
N VAL A 179 6.03 6.77 4.09
CA VAL A 179 6.96 7.02 2.98
C VAL A 179 6.82 8.42 2.38
N ASN A 180 5.60 8.98 2.38
CA ASN A 180 5.37 10.34 1.87
C ASN A 180 5.87 11.38 2.87
N LEU A 181 5.68 11.14 4.18
CA LEU A 181 6.25 11.99 5.22
C LEU A 181 7.78 12.00 5.14
N ARG A 182 8.42 10.84 4.93
CA ARG A 182 9.88 10.79 4.69
C ARG A 182 10.29 11.72 3.54
N LEU A 183 9.60 11.63 2.40
CA LEU A 183 9.89 12.52 1.27
C LEU A 183 9.72 13.99 1.66
N GLN A 184 8.63 14.37 2.33
CA GLN A 184 8.40 15.76 2.74
C GLN A 184 9.51 16.28 3.66
N MET A 185 9.95 15.48 4.64
CA MET A 185 11.04 15.86 5.54
C MET A 185 12.37 16.06 4.80
N LEU A 186 12.64 15.28 3.74
CA LEU A 186 13.80 15.51 2.89
C LEU A 186 13.69 16.84 2.14
N LEU A 187 12.55 17.09 1.52
CA LEU A 187 12.30 18.31 0.74
C LEU A 187 12.35 19.57 1.62
N ASN A 188 11.88 19.45 2.87
CA ASN A 188 11.92 20.53 3.87
C ASN A 188 13.28 20.69 4.55
N ASN A 189 14.27 19.85 4.24
CA ASN A 189 15.60 19.83 4.86
C ASN A 189 15.61 19.50 6.36
N GLU A 190 14.69 18.67 6.81
CA GLU A 190 14.54 18.21 8.20
C GLU A 190 15.35 16.94 8.50
N MET A 191 15.87 16.27 7.46
CA MET A 191 16.64 15.04 7.56
C MET A 191 17.88 15.10 6.66
N ASP A 192 18.96 14.45 7.09
CA ASP A 192 20.22 14.38 6.31
C ASP A 192 20.13 13.36 5.17
N ALA A 193 19.54 12.20 5.43
CA ALA A 193 19.41 11.12 4.47
C ALA A 193 18.17 10.26 4.75
N MET A 194 17.70 9.52 3.76
CA MET A 194 16.59 8.56 3.92
C MET A 194 16.54 7.50 2.83
N LEU A 195 15.90 6.40 3.16
CA LEU A 195 15.58 5.33 2.21
C LEU A 195 14.20 5.59 1.58
N LEU A 196 14.17 5.77 0.26
CA LEU A 196 12.93 6.00 -0.49
C LEU A 196 12.76 4.96 -1.60
N PRO A 197 11.53 4.42 -1.80
CA PRO A 197 11.14 3.67 -2.98
C PRO A 197 10.67 4.62 -4.09
N GLU A 198 10.28 4.08 -5.25
CA GLU A 198 9.58 4.83 -6.28
C GLU A 198 8.06 4.96 -5.95
N PRO A 199 7.43 6.08 -6.28
CA PRO A 199 7.92 7.24 -7.04
C PRO A 199 8.60 8.31 -6.20
N GLN A 200 8.66 8.17 -4.87
CA GLN A 200 9.21 9.18 -3.95
C GLN A 200 10.70 9.45 -4.23
N ALA A 201 11.47 8.40 -4.59
CA ALA A 201 12.87 8.56 -4.97
C ALA A 201 13.04 9.44 -6.22
N THR A 202 12.18 9.27 -7.24
CA THR A 202 12.17 10.14 -8.42
C THR A 202 11.91 11.60 -8.03
N ARG A 203 10.93 11.87 -7.18
CA ARG A 203 10.64 13.24 -6.73
C ARG A 203 11.84 13.86 -6.01
N ALA A 204 12.52 13.10 -5.16
CA ALA A 204 13.73 13.56 -4.49
C ALA A 204 14.87 13.87 -5.49
N ARG A 205 15.12 12.98 -6.46
CA ARG A 205 16.14 13.20 -7.50
C ARG A 205 15.87 14.43 -8.36
N MET A 206 14.61 14.70 -8.69
CA MET A 206 14.22 15.91 -9.44
C MET A 206 14.57 17.20 -8.71
N ASP A 207 14.55 17.19 -7.38
CA ASP A 207 14.97 18.31 -6.55
C ASP A 207 16.49 18.33 -6.28
N LYS A 208 17.25 17.51 -7.04
CA LYS A 208 18.72 17.43 -6.98
C LYS A 208 19.26 16.89 -5.64
N HIS A 209 18.47 16.07 -4.95
CA HIS A 209 18.96 15.25 -3.85
C HIS A 209 19.83 14.10 -4.37
N VAL A 210 20.89 13.74 -3.64
CA VAL A 210 21.93 12.84 -4.13
C VAL A 210 21.64 11.40 -3.71
N VAL A 211 21.69 10.48 -4.67
CA VAL A 211 21.62 9.03 -4.39
C VAL A 211 23.01 8.54 -4.00
N LEU A 212 23.16 8.00 -2.78
CA LEU A 212 24.42 7.41 -2.32
C LEU A 212 24.47 5.90 -2.53
N MET A 213 23.32 5.22 -2.49
CA MET A 213 23.25 3.78 -2.63
C MET A 213 21.89 3.39 -3.24
N ASP A 214 21.92 2.36 -4.07
CA ASP A 214 20.72 1.73 -4.63
C ASP A 214 20.71 0.26 -4.23
N SER A 215 19.57 -0.25 -3.77
CA SER A 215 19.45 -1.66 -3.35
C SER A 215 19.68 -2.65 -4.49
N ARG A 216 19.48 -2.21 -5.74
CA ARG A 216 19.76 -3.02 -6.95
C ARG A 216 21.25 -3.34 -7.09
N ASP A 217 22.13 -2.40 -6.71
CA ASP A 217 23.60 -2.60 -6.74
C ASP A 217 24.06 -3.68 -5.73
N LYS A 218 23.25 -3.94 -4.72
CA LYS A 218 23.48 -5.03 -3.75
C LYS A 218 22.88 -6.36 -4.20
N ASN A 219 22.21 -6.40 -5.37
CA ASN A 219 21.52 -7.56 -5.89
C ASN A 219 20.51 -8.17 -4.88
N LEU A 220 19.84 -7.30 -4.14
CA LEU A 220 18.79 -7.65 -3.16
C LEU A 220 17.41 -7.36 -3.74
N ASN A 221 16.51 -8.33 -3.62
CA ASN A 221 15.08 -8.15 -3.91
C ASN A 221 14.29 -8.53 -2.66
N LEU A 222 13.90 -7.52 -1.89
CA LEU A 222 13.32 -7.70 -0.56
C LEU A 222 11.83 -7.39 -0.50
N GLY A 223 11.22 -6.80 -1.54
CA GLY A 223 9.80 -6.50 -1.56
C GLY A 223 8.96 -7.73 -1.88
N ALA A 224 7.80 -7.88 -1.23
CA ALA A 224 6.88 -8.98 -1.50
C ALA A 224 5.43 -8.64 -1.12
N PHE A 225 4.47 -9.29 -1.79
CA PHE A 225 3.15 -9.50 -1.22
C PHE A 225 3.16 -10.77 -0.39
N ALA A 226 2.83 -10.65 0.88
CA ALA A 226 2.71 -11.76 1.82
C ALA A 226 1.25 -12.04 2.12
N PHE A 227 0.91 -13.33 2.25
CA PHE A 227 -0.42 -13.79 2.65
C PHE A 227 -0.33 -14.66 3.88
N ARG A 228 -1.29 -14.51 4.82
CA ARG A 228 -1.33 -15.35 6.01
C ARG A 228 -1.76 -16.77 5.68
N GLU A 229 -0.96 -17.76 6.06
CA GLU A 229 -1.30 -19.17 5.86
C GLU A 229 -2.61 -19.54 6.56
N LYS A 230 -2.86 -19.00 7.75
CA LYS A 230 -4.13 -19.22 8.48
C LYS A 230 -5.34 -18.76 7.67
N ALA A 231 -5.22 -17.64 6.94
CA ALA A 231 -6.29 -17.16 6.08
C ALA A 231 -6.50 -18.09 4.88
N LEU A 232 -5.42 -18.56 4.26
CA LEU A 232 -5.47 -19.43 3.09
C LEU A 232 -6.02 -20.85 3.38
N LYS A 233 -6.06 -21.26 4.66
CA LYS A 233 -6.70 -22.52 5.08
C LYS A 233 -8.23 -22.46 5.08
N GLN A 234 -8.81 -21.25 5.02
CA GLN A 234 -10.28 -21.10 4.94
C GLN A 234 -10.79 -21.53 3.55
N PRO A 235 -12.02 -22.08 3.48
CA PRO A 235 -12.62 -22.51 2.22
C PRO A 235 -12.60 -21.39 1.16
N GLY A 236 -12.21 -21.73 -0.07
CA GLY A 236 -12.20 -20.80 -1.20
C GLY A 236 -11.02 -19.81 -1.24
N ARG A 237 -10.30 -19.55 -0.12
CA ARG A 237 -9.25 -18.52 -0.07
C ARG A 237 -8.04 -18.83 -0.96
N LYS A 238 -7.63 -20.10 -1.06
CA LYS A 238 -6.56 -20.50 -2.00
C LYS A 238 -6.95 -20.20 -3.46
N GLN A 239 -8.20 -20.49 -3.81
CA GLN A 239 -8.71 -20.20 -5.16
C GLN A 239 -8.79 -18.69 -5.41
N GLN A 240 -9.21 -17.89 -4.43
CA GLN A 240 -9.19 -16.44 -4.53
C GLN A 240 -7.77 -15.91 -4.74
N LEU A 241 -6.77 -16.43 -4.02
CA LEU A 241 -5.37 -16.08 -4.23
C LEU A 241 -4.89 -16.44 -5.65
N GLN A 242 -5.22 -17.61 -6.18
CA GLN A 242 -4.87 -17.98 -7.54
C GLN A 242 -5.44 -17.01 -8.57
N LYS A 243 -6.72 -16.63 -8.42
CA LYS A 243 -7.39 -15.64 -9.28
C LYS A 243 -6.80 -14.24 -9.13
N PHE A 244 -6.40 -13.87 -7.92
CA PHE A 244 -5.66 -12.62 -7.66
C PHE A 244 -4.34 -12.58 -8.43
N ILE A 245 -3.58 -13.67 -8.40
CA ILE A 245 -2.31 -13.80 -9.13
C ILE A 245 -2.52 -13.73 -10.65
N GLN A 246 -3.57 -14.36 -11.18
CA GLN A 246 -3.91 -14.28 -12.60
C GLN A 246 -4.20 -12.83 -13.03
N ALA A 247 -5.03 -12.11 -12.26
CA ALA A 247 -5.33 -10.70 -12.52
C ALA A 247 -4.09 -9.80 -12.40
N TYR A 248 -3.24 -10.06 -11.40
CA TYR A 248 -1.95 -9.38 -11.24
C TYR A 248 -1.06 -9.55 -12.49
N ASN A 249 -0.93 -10.76 -13.01
CA ASN A 249 -0.12 -11.04 -14.20
C ASN A 249 -0.66 -10.35 -15.45
N ILE A 250 -1.99 -10.30 -15.64
CA ILE A 250 -2.62 -9.56 -16.74
C ILE A 250 -2.31 -8.05 -16.61
N ALA A 251 -2.37 -7.50 -15.39
CA ALA A 251 -1.99 -6.11 -15.14
C ALA A 251 -0.51 -5.85 -15.45
N VAL A 252 0.39 -6.76 -15.09
CA VAL A 252 1.81 -6.70 -15.42
C VAL A 252 2.02 -6.65 -16.93
N ASP A 253 1.37 -7.52 -17.70
CA ASP A 253 1.45 -7.52 -19.16
C ASP A 253 0.97 -6.20 -19.75
N SER A 254 -0.15 -5.67 -19.23
CA SER A 254 -0.70 -4.39 -19.66
C SER A 254 0.27 -3.22 -19.35
N ILE A 255 0.88 -3.20 -18.16
CA ILE A 255 1.85 -2.16 -17.79
C ILE A 255 3.11 -2.26 -18.65
N ASN A 256 3.62 -3.46 -18.87
CA ASN A 256 4.83 -3.67 -19.67
C ASN A 256 4.64 -3.31 -21.14
N SER A 257 3.44 -3.52 -21.70
CA SER A 257 3.13 -3.17 -23.07
C SER A 257 2.85 -1.69 -23.28
N LYS A 258 2.09 -1.05 -22.36
CA LYS A 258 1.67 0.36 -22.48
C LYS A 258 2.67 1.33 -21.85
N GLY A 259 3.51 0.84 -20.96
CA GLY A 259 4.45 1.63 -20.14
C GLY A 259 3.82 2.24 -18.90
N VAL A 260 4.62 2.43 -17.85
CA VAL A 260 4.19 2.95 -16.53
C VAL A 260 3.49 4.32 -16.66
N LYS A 261 3.98 5.19 -17.54
CA LYS A 261 3.42 6.54 -17.74
C LYS A 261 1.99 6.55 -18.30
N HIS A 262 1.55 5.48 -18.96
CA HIS A 262 0.17 5.31 -19.39
C HIS A 262 -0.80 5.35 -18.20
N TYR A 263 -0.35 4.92 -17.04
CA TYR A 263 -1.12 4.85 -15.80
C TYR A 263 -0.93 6.08 -14.89
N SER A 264 -0.57 7.24 -15.48
CA SER A 264 -0.28 8.48 -14.73
C SER A 264 -1.39 8.87 -13.76
N LYS A 265 -2.66 8.77 -14.18
CA LYS A 265 -3.81 9.08 -13.32
C LYS A 265 -3.90 8.16 -12.09
N LEU A 266 -3.60 6.87 -12.27
CA LEU A 266 -3.59 5.90 -11.18
C LEU A 266 -2.43 6.18 -10.23
N ILE A 267 -1.24 6.42 -10.77
CA ILE A 267 -0.05 6.73 -9.96
C ILE A 267 -0.27 8.01 -9.16
N SER A 268 -0.82 9.05 -9.78
CA SER A 268 -1.16 10.28 -9.05
C SER A 268 -2.19 10.03 -7.95
N LYS A 269 -3.25 9.27 -8.25
CA LYS A 269 -4.32 8.90 -7.31
C LYS A 269 -3.79 8.13 -6.10
N TYR A 270 -2.95 7.11 -6.32
CA TYR A 270 -2.55 6.16 -5.28
C TYR A 270 -1.21 6.48 -4.62
N CYS A 271 -0.28 7.10 -5.34
CA CYS A 271 1.05 7.43 -4.80
C CYS A 271 1.18 8.90 -4.41
N HIS A 272 0.17 9.74 -4.67
CA HIS A 272 0.13 11.17 -4.31
C HIS A 272 1.30 11.98 -4.86
N VAL A 273 1.70 11.71 -6.10
CA VAL A 273 2.73 12.46 -6.84
C VAL A 273 2.15 13.19 -8.05
N ASP A 274 2.81 14.28 -8.43
CA ASP A 274 2.40 15.10 -9.55
C ASP A 274 2.80 14.48 -10.91
N GLU A 275 2.17 14.97 -11.99
CA GLU A 275 2.44 14.50 -13.35
C GLU A 275 3.90 14.72 -13.77
N LYS A 276 4.55 15.78 -13.27
CA LYS A 276 5.95 16.07 -13.55
C LYS A 276 6.85 14.97 -12.98
N THR A 277 6.56 14.50 -11.77
CA THR A 277 7.26 13.37 -11.16
C THR A 277 7.06 12.10 -11.98
N ILE A 278 5.81 11.83 -12.40
CA ILE A 278 5.47 10.65 -13.21
C ILE A 278 6.19 10.70 -14.56
N GLY A 279 6.26 11.88 -15.19
CA GLY A 279 7.00 12.10 -16.44
C GLY A 279 8.50 11.81 -16.35
N ASN A 280 9.07 11.88 -15.14
CA ASN A 280 10.49 11.64 -14.86
C ASN A 280 10.77 10.24 -14.25
N LEU A 281 9.77 9.39 -14.11
CA LEU A 281 9.98 8.02 -13.64
C LEU A 281 10.96 7.27 -14.54
N PRO A 282 11.85 6.47 -13.95
CA PRO A 282 12.73 5.60 -14.71
C PRO A 282 11.91 4.57 -15.49
N LYS A 283 12.53 3.94 -16.48
CA LYS A 283 11.91 2.80 -17.16
C LYS A 283 11.84 1.63 -16.17
N ILE A 284 10.63 1.25 -15.79
CA ILE A 284 10.35 0.14 -14.88
C ILE A 284 9.70 -0.98 -15.70
N LYS A 285 10.22 -2.19 -15.54
CA LYS A 285 9.63 -3.43 -16.06
C LYS A 285 9.19 -4.27 -14.88
N TYR A 286 7.95 -4.75 -14.91
CA TYR A 286 7.40 -5.63 -13.88
C TYR A 286 7.53 -7.08 -14.29
N ASN A 287 7.77 -7.94 -13.31
CA ASN A 287 7.76 -9.38 -13.50
C ASN A 287 6.38 -9.96 -13.14
N HIS A 288 6.00 -11.05 -13.79
CA HIS A 288 4.88 -11.87 -13.34
C HIS A 288 5.11 -12.33 -11.89
N ALA A 289 4.03 -12.72 -11.24
CA ALA A 289 4.08 -13.24 -9.88
C ALA A 289 5.03 -14.45 -9.79
N LEU A 290 6.06 -14.29 -8.99
CA LEU A 290 7.06 -15.31 -8.68
C LEU A 290 7.38 -15.25 -7.18
N GLU A 291 7.66 -16.40 -6.58
CA GLU A 291 8.14 -16.44 -5.21
C GLU A 291 9.50 -15.74 -5.07
N PRO A 292 9.80 -15.14 -3.91
CA PRO A 292 11.12 -14.56 -3.65
C PRO A 292 12.24 -15.59 -3.80
N ARG A 293 13.40 -15.12 -4.25
CA ARG A 293 14.57 -15.97 -4.39
C ARG A 293 15.00 -16.53 -3.02
N ARG A 294 15.37 -17.80 -2.99
CA ARG A 294 15.80 -18.47 -1.74
C ARG A 294 16.87 -17.68 -0.98
N ARG A 295 17.87 -17.13 -1.67
CA ARG A 295 18.94 -16.33 -1.07
C ARG A 295 18.43 -15.07 -0.35
N ASP A 296 17.36 -14.42 -0.89
CA ASP A 296 16.77 -13.22 -0.29
C ASP A 296 15.96 -13.57 0.96
N LEU A 297 15.23 -14.70 0.93
CA LEU A 297 14.56 -15.25 2.11
C LEU A 297 15.56 -15.60 3.22
N GLU A 298 16.66 -16.26 2.88
CA GLU A 298 17.72 -16.62 3.83
C GLU A 298 18.41 -15.38 4.41
N ALA A 299 18.69 -14.37 3.57
CA ALA A 299 19.24 -13.09 4.02
C ALA A 299 18.29 -12.38 4.99
N ALA A 300 17.00 -12.29 4.63
CA ALA A 300 15.97 -11.69 5.47
C ALA A 300 15.82 -12.44 6.81
N ALA A 301 15.85 -13.78 6.79
CA ALA A 301 15.75 -14.58 8.00
C ALA A 301 16.95 -14.40 8.94
N ARG A 302 18.16 -14.18 8.40
CA ARG A 302 19.36 -13.84 9.21
C ARG A 302 19.22 -12.50 9.89
N VAL A 303 18.86 -11.47 9.13
CA VAL A 303 18.69 -10.10 9.65
C VAL A 303 17.55 -10.03 10.67
N ALA A 304 16.47 -10.75 10.46
CA ALA A 304 15.32 -10.76 11.36
C ALA A 304 15.61 -11.37 12.74
N LYS A 305 16.77 -12.02 12.95
CA LYS A 305 17.18 -12.58 14.27
C LYS A 305 17.59 -11.50 15.27
N HIS A 306 18.06 -10.41 14.80
CA HIS A 306 18.47 -9.23 15.56
C HIS A 306 17.38 -8.17 15.59
#